data_53db1fd8fa5d0b0cfc7a41966ca292a4
#
_entry.id   53db1fd8fa5d0b0cfc7a41966ca292a4
#
_cell.length_a   1.000
_cell.length_b   1.000
_cell.length_c   1.000
_cell.angle_alpha   90.00
_cell.angle_beta   90.00
_cell.angle_gamma   90.00
#
_symmetry.space_group_name_H-M   'P 1'
#
loop_
_entity.id
_entity.type
_entity.pdbx_description
1 polymer ?
#
loop_
_entity_poly.entity_id
_entity_poly.type
_entity_poly.pdbx_seq_one_letter_code
_entity_poly.pdbx_strand_id
1 'polypeptide(L)'
;MAVLNELEPKEVFRFFEEISAIPRGSRDTKRISDYLVAFAKERDLKVIQDEVNNVIIFQPGTPGYEESEPVILQGHMDMVCEKTSDSTHDFKNLSLIHI
;
A
#
# COMPACT_ATOMS: atom_id res chain seq x y z
N MET A 1 15.32 -8.14 1.41
CA MET A 1 16.00 -7.70 2.64
C MET A 1 15.32 -6.47 3.22
N ALA A 2 15.05 -6.50 4.50
CA ALA A 2 14.38 -5.39 5.15
C ALA A 2 15.39 -4.34 5.60
N VAL A 3 15.41 -3.19 4.94
CA VAL A 3 16.36 -2.12 5.27
C VAL A 3 15.83 -1.15 6.32
N LEU A 4 14.53 -1.26 6.67
CA LEU A 4 13.88 -0.36 7.61
C LEU A 4 13.55 -1.01 8.95
N ASN A 5 14.07 -2.21 9.23
CA ASN A 5 13.79 -2.98 10.44
C ASN A 5 14.06 -2.24 11.74
N GLU A 6 15.11 -1.43 11.75
CA GLU A 6 15.58 -0.78 12.96
C GLU A 6 14.89 0.57 13.21
N LEU A 7 14.06 1.02 12.29
CA LEU A 7 13.38 2.31 12.42
C LEU A 7 12.07 2.20 13.17
N GLU A 8 11.74 3.23 13.94
CA GLU A 8 10.49 3.34 14.67
C GLU A 8 9.60 4.41 14.03
N PRO A 9 8.26 4.23 13.98
CA PRO A 9 7.50 3.04 14.44
C PRO A 9 7.70 1.86 13.48
N LYS A 10 7.98 0.70 14.02
CA LYS A 10 8.31 -0.48 13.21
C LYS A 10 7.20 -0.90 12.25
N GLU A 11 5.95 -0.84 12.70
CA GLU A 11 4.82 -1.24 11.86
C GLU A 11 4.68 -0.35 10.63
N VAL A 12 4.84 0.97 10.79
CA VAL A 12 4.75 1.90 9.67
C VAL A 12 5.83 1.59 8.64
N PHE A 13 7.06 1.43 9.09
CA PHE A 13 8.17 1.17 8.16
C PHE A 13 8.11 -0.21 7.55
N ARG A 14 7.60 -1.20 8.29
CA ARG A 14 7.40 -2.55 7.77
C ARG A 14 6.41 -2.53 6.59
N PHE A 15 5.27 -1.87 6.76
CA PHE A 15 4.28 -1.80 5.68
C PHE A 15 4.78 -0.95 4.51
N PHE A 16 5.49 0.13 4.79
CA PHE A 16 6.09 0.93 3.74
C PHE A 16 7.05 0.08 2.90
N GLU A 17 7.87 -0.72 3.55
CA GLU A 17 8.82 -1.59 2.86
C GLU A 17 8.10 -2.65 2.02
N GLU A 18 7.04 -3.26 2.58
CA GLU A 18 6.24 -4.25 1.85
C GLU A 18 5.62 -3.67 0.58
N ILE A 19 4.97 -2.51 0.67
CA ILE A 19 4.33 -1.91 -0.50
C ILE A 19 5.36 -1.40 -1.51
N SER A 20 6.52 -0.96 -1.03
CA SER A 20 7.59 -0.49 -1.91
C SER A 20 8.17 -1.62 -2.77
N ALA A 21 8.08 -2.86 -2.32
CA ALA A 21 8.55 -4.01 -3.07
C ALA A 21 7.59 -4.44 -4.18
N ILE A 22 6.38 -3.87 -4.24
CA ILE A 22 5.36 -4.24 -5.23
C ILE A 22 5.40 -3.24 -6.39
N PRO A 23 5.70 -3.68 -7.63
CA PRO A 23 5.62 -2.78 -8.79
C PRO A 23 4.20 -2.22 -8.92
N ARG A 24 4.09 -0.89 -9.06
CA ARG A 24 2.78 -0.23 -9.07
C ARG A 24 2.74 1.04 -9.93
N GLY A 25 3.27 0.93 -11.14
CA GLY A 25 3.16 2.04 -12.10
C GLY A 25 1.72 2.36 -12.41
N SER A 26 1.46 3.59 -12.85
CA SER A 26 0.11 3.99 -13.27
C SER A 26 -0.39 3.02 -14.34
N ARG A 27 -1.64 2.56 -14.19
CA ARG A 27 -2.27 1.54 -15.05
C ARG A 27 -1.70 0.13 -14.85
N ASP A 28 -0.76 -0.05 -13.94
CA ASP A 28 -0.18 -1.35 -13.60
C ASP A 28 -0.34 -1.55 -12.09
N THR A 29 -1.58 -1.45 -11.61
CA THR A 29 -1.89 -1.43 -10.18
C THR A 29 -2.57 -2.69 -9.68
N LYS A 30 -2.71 -3.72 -10.52
CA LYS A 30 -3.41 -4.94 -10.11
C LYS A 30 -2.74 -5.60 -8.91
N ARG A 31 -1.42 -5.69 -8.91
CA ARG A 31 -0.68 -6.35 -7.83
C ARG A 31 -0.82 -5.62 -6.50
N ILE A 32 -0.65 -4.29 -6.49
CA ILE A 32 -0.79 -3.54 -5.25
C ILE A 32 -2.24 -3.53 -4.78
N SER A 33 -3.19 -3.47 -5.71
CA SER A 33 -4.61 -3.55 -5.38
C SER A 33 -4.94 -4.89 -4.73
N ASP A 34 -4.48 -5.99 -5.30
CA ASP A 34 -4.70 -7.33 -4.74
C ASP A 34 -4.02 -7.49 -3.38
N TYR A 35 -2.84 -6.90 -3.19
CA TYR A 35 -2.17 -6.87 -1.90
C TYR A 35 -3.04 -6.20 -0.84
N LEU A 36 -3.63 -5.06 -1.18
CA LEU A 36 -4.48 -4.33 -0.24
C LEU A 36 -5.76 -5.10 0.10
N VAL A 37 -6.34 -5.80 -0.89
CA VAL A 37 -7.51 -6.65 -0.64
C VAL A 37 -7.13 -7.79 0.32
N ALA A 38 -6.00 -8.46 0.08
CA ALA A 38 -5.54 -9.53 0.96
C ALA A 38 -5.24 -9.00 2.37
N PHE A 39 -4.64 -7.82 2.47
CA PHE A 39 -4.37 -7.17 3.75
C PHE A 39 -5.66 -7.00 4.57
N ALA A 40 -6.72 -6.52 3.91
CA ALA A 40 -8.01 -6.32 4.59
C ALA A 40 -8.63 -7.65 5.00
N LYS A 41 -8.59 -8.65 4.11
CA LYS A 41 -9.18 -9.97 4.40
C LYS A 41 -8.47 -10.69 5.55
N GLU A 42 -7.16 -10.56 5.64
CA GLU A 42 -6.40 -11.16 6.74
C GLU A 42 -6.78 -10.57 8.09
N ARG A 43 -7.34 -9.36 8.10
CA ARG A 43 -7.75 -8.65 9.31
C ARG A 43 -9.26 -8.65 9.51
N ASP A 44 -9.97 -9.44 8.74
CA ASP A 44 -11.45 -9.54 8.78
C ASP A 44 -12.13 -8.18 8.56
N LEU A 45 -11.55 -7.35 7.74
CA LEU A 45 -12.12 -6.05 7.39
C LEU A 45 -12.93 -6.18 6.11
N LYS A 46 -14.05 -5.48 6.05
CA LYS A 46 -14.84 -5.40 4.82
C LYS A 46 -14.04 -4.63 3.78
N VAL A 47 -13.99 -5.14 2.56
CA VAL A 47 -13.22 -4.53 1.48
C VAL A 47 -14.01 -4.60 0.18
N ILE A 48 -13.90 -3.53 -0.61
CA ILE A 48 -14.49 -3.45 -1.95
C ILE A 48 -13.36 -3.12 -2.91
N GLN A 49 -13.28 -3.88 -4.01
CA GLN A 49 -12.33 -3.62 -5.10
C GLN A 49 -13.14 -3.47 -6.37
N ASP A 50 -12.92 -2.39 -7.11
CA ASP A 50 -13.65 -2.16 -8.35
C ASP A 50 -12.86 -2.64 -9.59
N GLU A 51 -13.43 -2.41 -10.77
CA GLU A 51 -12.88 -2.90 -12.04
C GLU A 51 -11.57 -2.22 -12.44
N VAL A 52 -11.31 -1.04 -11.89
CA VAL A 52 -10.09 -0.29 -12.18
C VAL A 52 -9.11 -0.31 -11.02
N ASN A 53 -9.27 -1.31 -10.14
CA ASN A 53 -8.35 -1.59 -9.02
C ASN A 53 -8.40 -0.59 -7.87
N ASN A 54 -9.44 0.23 -7.79
CA ASN A 54 -9.65 1.03 -6.59
C ASN A 54 -10.08 0.12 -5.43
N VAL A 55 -9.60 0.40 -4.24
CA VAL A 55 -9.89 -0.41 -3.07
C VAL A 55 -10.44 0.48 -1.96
N ILE A 56 -11.53 0.04 -1.35
CA ILE A 56 -12.12 0.69 -0.18
C ILE A 56 -12.13 -0.32 0.95
N ILE A 57 -11.51 0.03 2.07
CA ILE A 57 -11.45 -0.81 3.26
C ILE A 57 -12.23 -0.14 4.38
N PHE A 58 -13.11 -0.89 5.03
CA PHE A 58 -13.95 -0.38 6.10
C PHE A 58 -13.39 -0.85 7.44
N GLN A 59 -12.99 0.11 8.26
CA GLN A 59 -12.51 -0.15 9.61
C GLN A 59 -13.59 0.29 10.59
N PRO A 60 -14.17 -0.64 11.37
CA PRO A 60 -15.16 -0.23 12.39
C PRO A 60 -14.53 0.64 13.46
N GLY A 61 -15.35 1.48 14.08
CA GLY A 61 -14.90 2.29 15.21
C GLY A 61 -14.49 1.41 16.39
N THR A 62 -13.59 1.94 17.20
CA THR A 62 -13.19 1.27 18.45
C THR A 62 -14.36 1.27 19.44
N PRO A 63 -14.34 0.41 20.49
CA PRO A 63 -15.43 0.36 21.46
C PRO A 63 -15.79 1.74 22.00
N GLY A 64 -17.09 2.08 21.91
CA GLY A 64 -17.60 3.39 22.30
C GLY A 64 -17.69 4.39 21.15
N TYR A 65 -17.13 4.07 19.98
CA TYR A 65 -17.11 4.98 18.83
C TYR A 65 -17.76 4.37 17.57
N GLU A 66 -18.43 3.25 17.69
CA GLU A 66 -18.99 2.53 16.54
C GLU A 66 -20.03 3.36 15.77
N GLU A 67 -20.71 4.28 16.47
CA GLU A 67 -21.73 5.14 15.84
C GLU A 67 -21.23 6.54 15.55
N SER A 68 -19.94 6.79 15.70
CA SER A 68 -19.35 8.09 15.33
C SER A 68 -19.42 8.28 13.82
N GLU A 69 -19.44 9.54 13.40
CA GLU A 69 -19.40 9.84 11.97
C GLU A 69 -18.12 9.28 11.34
N PRO A 70 -18.22 8.69 10.14
CA PRO A 70 -17.06 8.12 9.51
C PRO A 70 -16.04 9.18 9.06
N VAL A 71 -14.77 8.78 9.10
CA VAL A 71 -13.66 9.58 8.57
C VAL A 71 -13.09 8.80 7.39
N ILE A 72 -12.84 9.48 6.29
CA ILE A 72 -12.24 8.88 5.10
C ILE A 72 -10.78 9.28 5.03
N LEU A 73 -9.90 8.27 4.99
CA LEU A 73 -8.49 8.47 4.69
C LEU A 73 -8.27 8.00 3.25
N GLN A 74 -7.74 8.86 2.41
CA GLN A 74 -7.63 8.59 0.98
C GLN A 74 -6.20 8.83 0.50
N GLY A 75 -5.73 7.96 -0.36
CA GLY A 75 -4.44 8.11 -1.02
C GLY A 75 -4.45 7.34 -2.33
N HIS A 76 -3.45 7.56 -3.15
CA HIS A 76 -3.30 6.79 -4.38
C HIS A 76 -2.29 5.66 -4.17
N MET A 77 -2.43 4.60 -4.94
CA MET A 77 -1.59 3.42 -4.80
C MET A 77 -0.54 3.29 -5.91
N ASP A 78 -0.68 4.04 -6.99
CA ASP A 78 0.25 4.00 -8.10
C ASP A 78 1.44 4.94 -7.89
N MET A 79 2.48 4.71 -8.66
CA MET A 79 3.65 5.59 -8.66
C MET A 79 4.10 5.85 -10.08
N VAL A 80 4.73 7.01 -10.29
CA VAL A 80 5.31 7.36 -11.58
C VAL A 80 6.51 6.45 -11.84
N CYS A 81 6.51 5.81 -13.01
CA CYS A 81 7.57 4.89 -13.43
C CYS A 81 8.57 5.55 -14.36
N GLU A 82 9.02 6.76 -14.02
CA GLU A 82 10.01 7.49 -14.80
C GLU A 82 11.31 7.61 -14.01
N LYS A 83 12.43 7.54 -14.71
CA LYS A 83 13.74 7.68 -14.12
C LYS A 83 14.68 8.38 -15.09
N THR A 84 15.77 8.93 -14.57
CA THR A 84 16.81 9.50 -15.41
C THR A 84 17.52 8.37 -16.18
N SER A 85 18.09 8.69 -17.32
CA SER A 85 18.72 7.70 -18.19
C SER A 85 19.91 6.99 -17.55
N ASP A 86 20.53 7.61 -16.57
CA ASP A 86 21.67 7.04 -15.86
C ASP A 86 21.29 6.29 -14.57
N SER A 87 19.98 6.22 -14.28
CA SER A 87 19.49 5.51 -13.10
C SER A 87 19.47 4.01 -13.33
N THR A 88 19.86 3.24 -12.32
CA THR A 88 19.78 1.80 -12.34
C THR A 88 18.52 1.28 -11.62
N HIS A 89 17.67 2.19 -11.14
CA HIS A 89 16.45 1.83 -10.45
C HIS A 89 15.45 1.18 -11.40
N ASP A 90 14.89 0.04 -11.01
CA ASP A 90 13.91 -0.69 -11.79
C ASP A 90 12.53 -0.57 -11.12
N PHE A 91 11.62 0.17 -11.75
CA PHE A 91 10.27 0.37 -11.22
C PHE A 91 9.41 -0.90 -11.29
N LYS A 92 9.83 -1.91 -12.04
CA LYS A 92 9.13 -3.20 -12.09
C LYS A 92 9.56 -4.14 -10.97
N ASN A 93 10.73 -3.89 -10.38
CA ASN A 93 11.28 -4.66 -9.26
C ASN A 93 11.79 -3.70 -8.21
N LEU A 94 10.86 -2.95 -7.59
CA LEU A 94 11.20 -1.92 -6.62
C LEU A 94 11.91 -2.49 -5.41
N SER A 95 12.93 -1.78 -4.95
CA SER A 95 13.66 -2.13 -3.74
C SER A 95 14.17 -0.86 -3.07
N LEU A 96 14.05 -0.79 -1.76
CA LEU A 96 14.56 0.33 -1.00
C LEU A 96 16.08 0.41 -1.02
N ILE A 97 16.76 -0.66 -1.43
CA ILE A 97 18.21 -0.66 -1.55
C ILE A 97 18.67 0.31 -2.64
N HIS A 98 17.83 0.56 -3.63
CA HIS A 98 18.15 1.41 -4.76
C HIS A 98 17.68 2.85 -4.61
N ILE A 99 17.09 3.18 -3.49
CA ILE A 99 16.61 4.54 -3.17
C ILE A 99 17.71 5.39 -2.44
#